data_d7a95d1676fb47646f5363045f1d7a36
#
_entry.id   d7a95d1676fb47646f5363045f1d7a36
#
_cell.length_a   1.000
_cell.length_b   1.000
_cell.length_c   1.000
_cell.angle_alpha   90.00
_cell.angle_beta   90.00
_cell.angle_gamma   90.00
#
_symmetry.space_group_name_H-M   'P 1'
#
loop_
_entity.id
_entity.type
_entity.pdbx_description
1 polymer ?
#
loop_
_entity_poly.entity_id
_entity_poly.type
_entity_poly.pdbx_seq_one_letter_code
_entity_poly.pdbx_strand_id
1 'polypeptide(L)'
;RKVGLGQDAARTLADRAPRLLVIAGATGTGKSTASVQLAADSGFARLLSTDAIREIMRACDEDRTQANLHRSSFSRGDSGEPVIDWLDTCQAVERGVVATIDRARREGIDLLIEGVHINPSERLLRSWREAGGIAVGVVMAVSEEERHKGMLRSRDAHSFRRADRYLA
;
A
#
# COMPACT_ATOMS: atom_id res chain seq x y z
N ARG A 1 9.40 -33.74 -3.47
CA ARG A 1 9.44 -33.71 -1.98
C ARG A 1 8.34 -32.77 -1.53
N LYS A 2 7.19 -33.33 -1.05
CA LYS A 2 6.14 -32.54 -0.39
C LYS A 2 6.71 -32.06 0.95
N VAL A 3 6.89 -30.75 1.12
CA VAL A 3 7.14 -30.18 2.44
C VAL A 3 5.80 -30.20 3.16
N GLY A 4 5.57 -31.21 3.98
CA GLY A 4 4.44 -31.26 4.89
C GLY A 4 4.70 -30.28 6.03
N LEU A 5 4.00 -29.14 6.04
CA LEU A 5 3.81 -28.40 7.28
C LEU A 5 3.12 -29.34 8.25
N GLY A 6 3.70 -29.55 9.44
CA GLY A 6 3.11 -30.42 10.45
C GLY A 6 1.67 -29.96 10.76
N GLN A 7 0.76 -30.90 11.01
CA GLN A 7 -0.65 -30.63 11.29
C GLN A 7 -0.85 -29.61 12.43
N ASP A 8 0.08 -29.54 13.37
CA ASP A 8 0.04 -28.58 14.47
C ASP A 8 0.33 -27.13 14.03
N ALA A 9 1.26 -26.91 13.07
CA ALA A 9 1.50 -25.59 12.49
C ALA A 9 0.30 -25.08 11.68
N ALA A 10 -0.37 -25.96 10.96
CA ALA A 10 -1.59 -25.64 10.21
C ALA A 10 -2.77 -25.29 11.15
N ARG A 11 -2.92 -26.01 12.27
CA ARG A 11 -3.91 -25.70 13.32
C ARG A 11 -3.64 -24.35 14.00
N THR A 12 -2.38 -24.06 14.36
CA THR A 12 -2.00 -22.80 15.03
C THR A 12 -2.25 -21.59 14.13
N LEU A 13 -2.15 -21.74 12.79
CA LEU A 13 -2.49 -20.68 11.83
C LEU A 13 -4.00 -20.49 11.66
N ALA A 14 -4.79 -21.55 11.78
CA ALA A 14 -6.25 -21.52 11.62
C ALA A 14 -6.96 -20.85 12.82
N ASP A 15 -6.36 -20.89 14.01
CA ASP A 15 -6.95 -20.33 15.25
C ASP A 15 -6.58 -18.86 15.50
N ARG A 16 -5.73 -18.28 14.66
CA ARG A 16 -5.28 -16.90 14.82
C ARG A 16 -6.16 -15.93 14.05
N ALA A 17 -6.59 -14.83 14.71
CA ALA A 17 -7.27 -13.73 14.03
C ALA A 17 -6.46 -13.20 12.83
N PRO A 18 -7.07 -13.04 11.64
CA PRO A 18 -6.38 -12.53 10.46
C PRO A 18 -5.94 -11.08 10.68
N ARG A 19 -4.78 -10.75 10.12
CA ARG A 19 -4.15 -9.43 10.30
C ARG A 19 -4.21 -8.61 9.02
N LEU A 20 -4.54 -7.33 9.16
CA LEU A 20 -4.40 -6.30 8.15
C LEU A 20 -3.38 -5.27 8.62
N LEU A 21 -2.32 -5.06 7.85
CA LEU A 21 -1.39 -3.96 8.04
C LEU A 21 -1.42 -3.05 6.83
N VAL A 22 -1.73 -1.77 7.05
CA VAL A 22 -1.71 -0.72 6.02
C VAL A 22 -0.54 0.21 6.28
N ILE A 23 0.37 0.34 5.31
CA ILE A 23 1.54 1.23 5.40
C ILE A 23 1.42 2.32 4.33
N ALA A 24 1.07 3.51 4.76
CA ALA A 24 1.01 4.70 3.92
C ALA A 24 2.29 5.55 4.04
N GLY A 25 2.47 6.50 3.14
CA GLY A 25 3.55 7.49 3.20
C GLY A 25 4.00 7.95 1.82
N ALA A 26 4.74 9.05 1.76
CA ALA A 26 5.22 9.65 0.52
C ALA A 26 6.16 8.72 -0.25
N THR A 27 6.36 9.00 -1.53
CA THR A 27 7.36 8.31 -2.34
C THR A 27 8.76 8.50 -1.75
N GLY A 28 9.56 7.43 -1.76
CA GLY A 28 10.96 7.49 -1.27
C GLY A 28 11.11 7.40 0.24
N THR A 29 10.06 7.14 1.02
CA THR A 29 10.14 6.97 2.48
C THR A 29 10.61 5.58 2.93
N GLY A 30 10.89 4.67 2.01
CA GLY A 30 11.34 3.30 2.33
C GLY A 30 10.22 2.29 2.60
N LYS A 31 8.95 2.66 2.37
CA LYS A 31 7.77 1.78 2.62
C LYS A 31 7.92 0.39 2.05
N SER A 32 8.20 0.28 0.76
CA SER A 32 8.25 -1.03 0.08
C SER A 32 9.36 -1.92 0.64
N THR A 33 10.53 -1.35 0.96
CA THR A 33 11.64 -2.10 1.59
C THR A 33 11.23 -2.59 2.98
N ALA A 34 10.67 -1.70 3.81
CA ALA A 34 10.21 -2.05 5.15
C ALA A 34 9.07 -3.07 5.10
N SER A 35 8.15 -2.94 4.14
CA SER A 35 7.01 -3.84 3.97
C SER A 35 7.43 -5.26 3.59
N VAL A 36 8.40 -5.41 2.70
CA VAL A 36 8.95 -6.73 2.32
C VAL A 36 9.60 -7.41 3.52
N GLN A 37 10.45 -6.68 4.27
CA GLN A 37 11.11 -7.22 5.45
C GLN A 37 10.08 -7.60 6.52
N LEU A 38 9.15 -6.71 6.81
CA LEU A 38 8.12 -6.94 7.84
C LEU A 38 7.19 -8.08 7.46
N ALA A 39 6.83 -8.22 6.18
CA ALA A 39 6.02 -9.33 5.70
C ALA A 39 6.73 -10.67 5.91
N ALA A 40 8.02 -10.74 5.59
CA ALA A 40 8.84 -11.94 5.80
C ALA A 40 8.98 -12.28 7.30
N ASP A 41 9.36 -11.32 8.13
CA ASP A 41 9.61 -11.51 9.56
C ASP A 41 8.33 -11.86 10.34
N SER A 42 7.20 -11.29 9.92
CA SER A 42 5.91 -11.49 10.61
C SER A 42 5.02 -12.53 9.95
N GLY A 43 5.45 -13.17 8.86
CA GLY A 43 4.71 -14.22 8.17
C GLY A 43 3.40 -13.75 7.52
N PHE A 44 3.37 -12.55 6.92
CA PHE A 44 2.23 -12.13 6.13
C PHE A 44 2.17 -12.95 4.83
N ALA A 45 1.01 -13.56 4.57
CA ALA A 45 0.81 -14.40 3.40
C ALA A 45 0.68 -13.60 2.09
N ARG A 46 0.28 -12.33 2.18
CA ARG A 46 0.10 -11.43 1.02
C ARG A 46 0.68 -10.06 1.30
N LEU A 47 1.45 -9.58 0.33
CA LEU A 47 1.94 -8.20 0.26
C LEU A 47 1.52 -7.60 -1.08
N LEU A 48 0.85 -6.46 -1.04
CA LEU A 48 0.39 -5.74 -2.23
C LEU A 48 0.74 -4.26 -2.16
N SER A 49 1.08 -3.68 -3.30
CA SER A 49 1.28 -2.24 -3.41
C SER A 49 0.06 -1.55 -4.03
N THR A 50 -0.25 -0.34 -3.57
CA THR A 50 -1.30 0.48 -4.18
C THR A 50 -0.95 0.93 -5.60
N ASP A 51 0.34 1.00 -5.93
CA ASP A 51 0.80 1.31 -7.29
C ASP A 51 0.40 0.18 -8.26
N ALA A 52 0.55 -1.10 -7.85
CA ALA A 52 0.12 -2.23 -8.68
C ALA A 52 -1.40 -2.24 -8.86
N ILE A 53 -2.17 -1.99 -7.79
CA ILE A 53 -3.63 -1.87 -7.87
C ILE A 53 -4.02 -0.76 -8.84
N ARG A 54 -3.38 0.39 -8.74
CA ARG A 54 -3.63 1.54 -9.60
C ARG A 54 -3.34 1.24 -11.06
N GLU A 55 -2.24 0.56 -11.38
CA GLU A 55 -1.92 0.20 -12.76
C GLU A 55 -2.94 -0.78 -13.36
N ILE A 56 -3.43 -1.74 -12.57
CA ILE A 56 -4.51 -2.63 -13.00
C ILE A 56 -5.78 -1.82 -13.28
N MET A 57 -6.15 -0.90 -12.37
CA MET A 57 -7.33 -0.05 -12.56
C MET A 57 -7.21 0.85 -13.78
N ARG A 58 -6.02 1.40 -14.06
CA ARG A 58 -5.73 2.19 -15.27
C ARG A 58 -5.90 1.37 -16.55
N ALA A 59 -5.42 0.12 -16.53
CA ALA A 59 -5.58 -0.77 -17.67
C ALA A 59 -7.05 -1.11 -17.96
N CYS A 60 -7.92 -1.06 -16.93
CA CYS A 60 -9.36 -1.25 -17.08
C CYS A 60 -10.13 0.03 -17.44
N ASP A 61 -9.52 1.20 -17.33
CA ASP A 61 -10.10 2.52 -17.68
C ASP A 61 -9.53 3.00 -19.02
N GLU A 62 -9.82 2.25 -20.09
CA GLU A 62 -9.29 2.48 -21.44
C GLU A 62 -9.61 3.87 -21.96
N ASP A 63 -10.82 4.37 -21.71
CA ASP A 63 -11.29 5.69 -22.13
C ASP A 63 -10.76 6.83 -21.25
N ARG A 64 -9.95 6.52 -20.23
CA ARG A 64 -9.34 7.48 -19.30
C ARG A 64 -10.37 8.40 -18.63
N THR A 65 -11.52 7.87 -18.29
CA THR A 65 -12.64 8.64 -17.71
C THR A 65 -12.34 9.15 -16.32
N GLN A 66 -11.40 8.52 -15.59
CA GLN A 66 -11.03 8.87 -14.22
C GLN A 66 -9.70 9.65 -14.20
N ALA A 67 -9.76 10.97 -14.40
CA ALA A 67 -8.56 11.83 -14.46
C ALA A 67 -7.59 11.62 -13.27
N ASN A 68 -8.10 11.54 -12.03
CA ASN A 68 -7.28 11.35 -10.83
C ASN A 68 -6.59 9.98 -10.78
N LEU A 69 -7.15 8.96 -11.42
CA LEU A 69 -6.52 7.65 -11.56
C LEU A 69 -5.29 7.73 -12.48
N HIS A 70 -5.36 8.54 -13.53
CA HIS A 70 -4.30 8.71 -14.54
C HIS A 70 -3.30 9.82 -14.19
N ARG A 71 -3.63 10.70 -13.24
CA ARG A 71 -2.73 11.76 -12.79
C ARG A 71 -1.45 11.18 -12.18
N SER A 72 -0.29 11.81 -12.44
CA SER A 72 0.96 11.42 -11.79
C SER A 72 0.89 11.69 -10.28
N SER A 73 1.45 10.80 -9.47
CA SER A 73 1.59 11.01 -8.01
C SER A 73 2.45 12.22 -7.65
N PHE A 74 3.16 12.78 -8.62
CA PHE A 74 4.08 13.92 -8.48
C PHE A 74 3.51 15.20 -9.10
N SER A 75 2.42 15.12 -9.87
CA SER A 75 1.78 16.32 -10.39
C SER A 75 0.90 16.94 -9.31
N ARG A 76 0.91 18.27 -9.25
CA ARG A 76 -0.09 19.01 -8.48
C ARG A 76 -1.47 18.73 -9.06
N GLY A 77 -2.47 18.63 -8.21
CA GLY A 77 -3.86 18.56 -8.63
C GLY A 77 -4.43 19.95 -8.87
N ASP A 78 -5.72 19.98 -9.11
CA ASP A 78 -6.45 21.21 -9.46
C ASP A 78 -6.88 22.02 -8.23
N SER A 79 -6.78 21.44 -7.01
CA SER A 79 -7.22 22.12 -5.78
C SER A 79 -6.25 23.19 -5.29
N GLY A 80 -5.00 23.12 -5.69
CA GLY A 80 -3.90 23.94 -5.16
C GLY A 80 -3.44 23.55 -3.74
N GLU A 81 -4.12 22.58 -3.11
CA GLU A 81 -3.83 22.09 -1.75
C GLU A 81 -3.25 20.66 -1.80
N PRO A 82 -1.97 20.46 -1.47
CA PRO A 82 -1.31 19.15 -1.65
C PRO A 82 -1.99 17.99 -0.93
N VAL A 83 -2.60 18.24 0.24
CA VAL A 83 -3.29 17.20 1.01
C VAL A 83 -4.58 16.79 0.32
N ILE A 84 -5.36 17.75 -0.21
CA ILE A 84 -6.60 17.48 -0.94
C ILE A 84 -6.26 16.72 -2.23
N ASP A 85 -5.27 17.18 -2.97
CA ASP A 85 -4.81 16.54 -4.20
C ASP A 85 -4.36 15.09 -3.97
N TRP A 86 -3.70 14.83 -2.84
CA TRP A 86 -3.32 13.47 -2.45
C TRP A 86 -4.55 12.63 -2.09
N LEU A 87 -5.50 13.17 -1.32
CA LEU A 87 -6.73 12.47 -0.97
C LEU A 87 -7.55 12.08 -2.20
N ASP A 88 -7.60 12.94 -3.23
CA ASP A 88 -8.25 12.63 -4.50
C ASP A 88 -7.60 11.42 -5.19
N THR A 89 -6.26 11.31 -5.15
CA THR A 89 -5.57 10.12 -5.68
C THR A 89 -5.85 8.86 -4.86
N CYS A 90 -5.99 8.99 -3.54
CA CYS A 90 -6.41 7.87 -2.67
C CYS A 90 -7.83 7.42 -3.03
N GLN A 91 -8.76 8.37 -3.20
CA GLN A 91 -10.14 8.09 -3.57
C GLN A 91 -10.25 7.40 -4.93
N ALA A 92 -9.45 7.82 -5.90
CA ALA A 92 -9.43 7.19 -7.23
C ALA A 92 -9.05 5.70 -7.18
N VAL A 93 -8.15 5.31 -6.26
CA VAL A 93 -7.68 3.92 -6.11
C VAL A 93 -8.49 3.13 -5.07
N GLU A 94 -9.32 3.80 -4.27
CA GLU A 94 -10.01 3.23 -3.11
C GLU A 94 -10.81 1.96 -3.44
N ARG A 95 -11.53 1.93 -4.55
CA ARG A 95 -12.35 0.76 -4.94
C ARG A 95 -11.51 -0.50 -5.09
N GLY A 96 -10.34 -0.39 -5.71
CA GLY A 96 -9.41 -1.51 -5.85
C GLY A 96 -8.79 -1.95 -4.52
N VAL A 97 -8.44 -0.98 -3.67
CA VAL A 97 -7.91 -1.22 -2.32
C VAL A 97 -8.95 -1.95 -1.46
N VAL A 98 -10.17 -1.44 -1.39
CA VAL A 98 -11.27 -2.04 -0.61
C VAL A 98 -11.59 -3.44 -1.10
N ALA A 99 -11.71 -3.65 -2.43
CA ALA A 99 -11.97 -4.96 -3.00
C ALA A 99 -10.90 -5.99 -2.60
N THR A 100 -9.63 -5.56 -2.57
CA THR A 100 -8.50 -6.42 -2.17
C THR A 100 -8.55 -6.76 -0.67
N ILE A 101 -8.84 -5.76 0.18
CA ILE A 101 -9.00 -5.95 1.63
C ILE A 101 -10.18 -6.88 1.91
N ASP A 102 -11.33 -6.67 1.29
CA ASP A 102 -12.52 -7.49 1.47
C ASP A 102 -12.30 -8.93 1.02
N ARG A 103 -11.55 -9.15 -0.06
CA ARG A 103 -11.17 -10.49 -0.49
C ARG A 103 -10.33 -11.18 0.58
N ALA A 104 -9.26 -10.56 1.05
CA ALA A 104 -8.39 -11.13 2.07
C ALA A 104 -9.16 -11.41 3.37
N ARG A 105 -10.07 -10.50 3.76
CA ARG A 105 -10.95 -10.67 4.93
C ARG A 105 -11.87 -11.91 4.79
N ARG A 106 -12.53 -12.08 3.63
CA ARG A 106 -13.39 -13.24 3.38
C ARG A 106 -12.62 -14.56 3.37
N GLU A 107 -11.37 -14.53 2.92
CA GLU A 107 -10.49 -15.71 2.90
C GLU A 107 -9.80 -15.96 4.25
N GLY A 108 -9.93 -15.07 5.23
CA GLY A 108 -9.26 -15.15 6.53
C GLY A 108 -7.73 -15.10 6.44
N ILE A 109 -7.19 -14.40 5.44
CA ILE A 109 -5.76 -14.37 5.13
C ILE A 109 -5.14 -13.03 5.54
N ASP A 110 -3.98 -13.09 6.19
CA ASP A 110 -3.19 -11.91 6.53
C ASP A 110 -2.83 -11.11 5.27
N LEU A 111 -3.06 -9.80 5.32
CA LEU A 111 -2.74 -8.88 4.25
C LEU A 111 -1.89 -7.71 4.76
N LEU A 112 -0.75 -7.49 4.10
CA LEU A 112 -0.02 -6.23 4.18
C LEU A 112 -0.23 -5.46 2.87
N ILE A 113 -0.70 -4.23 2.96
CA ILE A 113 -0.86 -3.34 1.81
C ILE A 113 -0.08 -2.04 2.04
N GLU A 114 0.72 -1.63 1.06
CA GLU A 114 1.55 -0.44 1.18
C GLU A 114 1.37 0.48 -0.03
N GLY A 115 1.61 1.78 0.18
CA GLY A 115 1.72 2.71 -0.94
C GLY A 115 1.49 4.18 -0.60
N VAL A 116 1.47 4.97 -1.68
CA VAL A 116 1.19 6.41 -1.61
C VAL A 116 -0.31 6.68 -1.66
N HIS A 117 -1.06 5.86 -2.40
CA HIS A 117 -2.47 6.05 -2.71
C HIS A 117 -3.39 5.33 -1.71
N ILE A 118 -3.09 5.43 -0.43
CA ILE A 118 -3.90 4.83 0.64
C ILE A 118 -3.89 5.72 1.87
N ASN A 119 -5.07 6.00 2.40
CA ASN A 119 -5.25 6.66 3.68
C ASN A 119 -5.60 5.60 4.73
N PRO A 120 -4.72 5.33 5.72
CA PRO A 120 -4.95 4.31 6.74
C PRO A 120 -5.95 4.81 7.81
N SER A 121 -7.09 5.28 7.37
CA SER A 121 -8.15 5.82 8.22
C SER A 121 -8.90 4.73 8.98
N GLU A 122 -9.54 5.10 10.08
CA GLU A 122 -10.41 4.20 10.83
C GLU A 122 -11.53 3.62 9.93
N ARG A 123 -12.06 4.41 9.01
CA ARG A 123 -13.05 3.95 8.03
C ARG A 123 -12.57 2.75 7.21
N LEU A 124 -11.29 2.74 6.81
CA LEU A 124 -10.70 1.64 6.04
C LEU A 124 -10.48 0.39 6.90
N LEU A 125 -10.10 0.57 8.17
CA LEU A 125 -9.70 -0.53 9.06
C LEU A 125 -10.89 -1.19 9.79
N ARG A 126 -12.00 -0.47 9.91
CA ARG A 126 -13.16 -0.84 10.74
C ARG A 126 -13.75 -2.18 10.35
N SER A 127 -14.05 -2.39 9.07
CA SER A 127 -14.69 -3.62 8.59
C SER A 127 -13.88 -4.89 8.88
N TRP A 128 -12.54 -4.75 8.93
CA TRP A 128 -11.65 -5.84 9.30
C TRP A 128 -11.72 -6.17 10.78
N ARG A 129 -11.75 -5.14 11.64
CA ARG A 129 -11.87 -5.29 13.10
C ARG A 129 -13.24 -5.82 13.49
N GLU A 130 -14.31 -5.34 12.89
CA GLU A 130 -15.67 -5.82 13.12
C GLU A 130 -15.86 -7.29 12.74
N ALA A 131 -15.08 -7.80 11.80
CA ALA A 131 -15.04 -9.21 11.44
C ALA A 131 -14.16 -10.07 12.38
N GLY A 132 -13.66 -9.51 13.49
CA GLY A 132 -12.85 -10.22 14.48
C GLY A 132 -11.36 -10.26 14.17
N GLY A 133 -10.89 -9.55 13.14
CA GLY A 133 -9.48 -9.46 12.78
C GLY A 133 -8.73 -8.33 13.49
N ILE A 134 -7.42 -8.34 13.35
CA ILE A 134 -6.53 -7.27 13.85
C ILE A 134 -6.15 -6.38 12.68
N ALA A 135 -6.43 -5.06 12.76
CA ALA A 135 -6.07 -4.11 11.74
C ALA A 135 -5.28 -2.93 12.31
N VAL A 136 -4.15 -2.61 11.67
CA VAL A 136 -3.25 -1.51 12.02
C VAL A 136 -2.96 -0.67 10.79
N GLY A 137 -3.02 0.66 10.94
CA GLY A 137 -2.60 1.62 9.94
C GLY A 137 -1.39 2.42 10.42
N VAL A 138 -0.40 2.57 9.55
CA VAL A 138 0.85 3.29 9.82
C VAL A 138 1.13 4.27 8.70
N VAL A 139 1.63 5.46 9.05
CA VAL A 139 2.17 6.43 8.09
C VAL A 139 3.68 6.54 8.28
N MET A 140 4.44 6.21 7.24
CA MET A 140 5.89 6.40 7.23
C MET A 140 6.23 7.79 6.72
N ALA A 141 6.98 8.52 7.52
CA ALA A 141 7.49 9.85 7.18
C ALA A 141 9.01 9.90 7.38
N VAL A 142 9.66 10.81 6.66
CA VAL A 142 11.08 11.16 6.86
C VAL A 142 11.11 12.57 7.38
N SER A 143 11.69 12.76 8.57
CA SER A 143 11.71 14.05 9.28
C SER A 143 12.64 15.11 8.67
N GLU A 144 13.65 14.66 7.92
CA GLU A 144 14.67 15.53 7.34
C GLU A 144 14.57 15.55 5.82
N GLU A 145 14.40 16.73 5.24
CA GLU A 145 14.24 16.91 3.78
C GLU A 145 15.44 16.38 2.99
N GLU A 146 16.67 16.68 3.46
CA GLU A 146 17.91 16.23 2.80
C GLU A 146 18.06 14.70 2.84
N ARG A 147 17.63 14.06 3.92
CA ARG A 147 17.59 12.61 4.02
C ARG A 147 16.58 12.02 3.03
N HIS A 148 15.41 12.63 2.91
CA HIS A 148 14.39 12.21 1.96
C HIS A 148 14.88 12.34 0.51
N LYS A 149 15.50 13.46 0.16
CA LYS A 149 16.15 13.68 -1.15
C LYS A 149 17.23 12.62 -1.44
N GLY A 150 18.05 12.29 -0.43
CA GLY A 150 19.06 11.23 -0.52
C GLY A 150 18.45 9.87 -0.81
N MET A 151 17.35 9.48 -0.15
CA MET A 151 16.64 8.23 -0.37
C MET A 151 16.02 8.15 -1.77
N LEU A 152 15.46 9.27 -2.28
CA LEU A 152 14.95 9.35 -3.65
C LEU A 152 16.07 9.14 -4.67
N ARG A 153 17.21 9.83 -4.53
CA ARG A 153 18.37 9.68 -5.43
C ARG A 153 18.93 8.25 -5.42
N SER A 154 19.07 7.63 -4.25
CA SER A 154 19.55 6.25 -4.12
C SER A 154 18.64 5.25 -4.83
N ARG A 155 17.32 5.41 -4.71
CA ARG A 155 16.35 4.56 -5.41
C ARG A 155 16.48 4.67 -6.93
N ASP A 156 16.67 5.89 -7.43
CA ASP A 156 16.73 6.15 -8.87
C ASP A 156 18.04 5.71 -9.49
N ALA A 157 19.14 5.66 -8.73
CA ALA A 157 20.40 5.07 -9.14
C ALA A 157 20.29 3.57 -9.46
N HIS A 158 19.32 2.87 -8.85
CA HIS A 158 19.04 1.45 -9.05
C HIS A 158 17.82 1.17 -9.93
N SER A 159 17.21 2.21 -10.49
CA SER A 159 16.05 2.09 -11.37
C SER A 159 16.25 2.94 -12.63
N PHE A 160 15.62 2.57 -13.75
CA PHE A 160 15.59 3.38 -14.98
C PHE A 160 14.76 4.67 -14.85
N ARG A 161 14.41 5.08 -13.62
CA ARG A 161 13.64 6.31 -13.32
C ARG A 161 14.60 7.46 -13.13
N ARG A 162 14.22 8.64 -13.61
CA ARG A 162 15.04 9.86 -13.49
C ARG A 162 14.69 10.63 -12.24
N ALA A 163 15.65 10.83 -11.32
CA ALA A 163 15.53 11.58 -10.07
C ALA A 163 15.20 13.07 -10.29
N ASP A 164 15.67 13.63 -11.41
CA ASP A 164 15.47 15.03 -11.78
C ASP A 164 13.99 15.46 -11.89
N ARG A 165 13.09 14.51 -12.12
CA ARG A 165 11.63 14.77 -12.16
C ARG A 165 10.98 15.01 -10.78
N TYR A 166 11.71 14.73 -9.70
CA TYR A 166 11.16 14.75 -8.33
C TYR A 166 11.75 15.86 -7.47
N LEU A 167 12.70 16.62 -8.00
CA LEU A 167 13.46 17.62 -7.26
C LEU A 167 13.17 19.06 -7.73
N ALA A 168 12.24 19.25 -8.67
CA ALA A 168 11.83 20.55 -9.20
C ALA A 168 10.67 21.15 -8.41
#